data_892d393eff09d84d7f62718069d0a4a1
#
_entry.id   892d393eff09d84d7f62718069d0a4a1
#
_cell.length_a   1.000
_cell.length_b   1.000
_cell.length_c   1.000
_cell.angle_alpha   90.00
_cell.angle_beta   90.00
_cell.angle_gamma   90.00
#
_symmetry.space_group_name_H-M   'P 1'
#
loop_
_entity.id
_entity.type
_entity.pdbx_description
1 polymer ?
#
loop_
_entity_poly.entity_id
_entity_poly.type
_entity_poly.pdbx_seq_one_letter_code
_entity_poly.pdbx_strand_id
1 'polypeptide(L)'
;MKTEKIRESILGGKTSLGIELGSTRIKGILVDENNEVIAAGGYSWENKLENGIWTYHLNDVWTGMRECYRTLAEDVRGKYDIELTSVGAMGISGMMHGYLVFDKEGRQLADFRTWRNTVTERSAAELSELFGFNIPQRWSIAHLDRAILNGEDHIKNIDFMTTLAGYVHWMLTGEKAIGIGEASGMFPINSETHDFDETMIKKFDSRVADKNLPWKLRDILPTVHSAGDFAGKLTEEGAKLLDPTGKLKPGIPFCPPEGDAGTGMVATNSVGQRTGNVSAGTSIFAMIVLEKPLSKVYPEIDMVTTPDGSPVAMVHCNNCTTDLDSWIGLLKETVELMSGSVDVPKLYDTFYNKALEGAPDCGGLLSYNYYSGEHTTGFEAGRPLFTKLPDSKMNLANFARAILFSTMATLKFGMNILTEKEFVRVDRLLGHGGLFKTPGVGQKLMAAVLETPVVVMSTAGEGGAWGIALLASYMKNRADGESLDSFLDSKVFGDMLGDSVAPDAEDAEGFKKYMNRYRAGLAIERAAVDNLN
;
A
#
# COMPACT_ATOMS: atom_id res chain seq x y z
N MET A 1 16.71 18.65 -28.22
CA MET A 1 16.57 17.23 -28.60
C MET A 1 15.67 16.46 -27.63
N LYS A 2 15.92 16.40 -26.30
CA LYS A 2 15.05 15.65 -25.35
C LYS A 2 13.64 16.25 -25.30
N THR A 3 13.51 17.57 -25.16
CA THR A 3 12.20 18.27 -25.11
C THR A 3 11.37 18.04 -26.39
N GLU A 4 11.98 18.04 -27.57
CA GLU A 4 11.26 17.83 -28.82
C GLU A 4 10.71 16.40 -28.96
N LYS A 5 11.49 15.41 -28.57
CA LYS A 5 11.01 14.02 -28.51
C LYS A 5 9.82 13.85 -27.58
N ILE A 6 9.86 14.51 -26.39
CA ILE A 6 8.73 14.48 -25.45
C ILE A 6 7.48 15.13 -26.07
N ARG A 7 7.67 16.28 -26.76
CA ARG A 7 6.57 16.93 -27.49
C ARG A 7 5.93 16.00 -28.54
N GLU A 8 6.77 15.31 -29.32
CA GLU A 8 6.31 14.30 -30.30
C GLU A 8 5.56 13.16 -29.62
N SER A 9 6.03 12.68 -28.46
CA SER A 9 5.37 11.64 -27.66
C SER A 9 3.98 12.08 -27.18
N ILE A 10 3.86 13.32 -26.65
CA ILE A 10 2.59 13.88 -26.21
C ILE A 10 1.61 14.03 -27.40
N LEU A 11 2.04 14.69 -28.47
CA LEU A 11 1.21 14.95 -29.66
C LEU A 11 0.84 13.66 -30.40
N GLY A 12 1.73 12.66 -30.38
CA GLY A 12 1.52 11.34 -30.97
C GLY A 12 0.65 10.39 -30.14
N GLY A 13 0.16 10.81 -28.96
CA GLY A 13 -0.64 9.96 -28.06
C GLY A 13 0.11 8.74 -27.57
N LYS A 14 1.43 8.87 -27.32
CA LYS A 14 2.31 7.79 -26.84
C LYS A 14 2.55 7.85 -25.33
N THR A 15 1.85 8.76 -24.64
CA THR A 15 1.96 8.96 -23.19
C THR A 15 0.97 8.10 -22.42
N SER A 16 1.24 7.84 -21.15
CA SER A 16 0.31 7.18 -20.23
C SER A 16 0.12 8.03 -18.96
N LEU A 17 -1.14 8.20 -18.55
CA LEU A 17 -1.52 8.98 -17.38
C LEU A 17 -2.01 8.07 -16.25
N GLY A 18 -1.38 8.16 -15.10
CA GLY A 18 -1.86 7.54 -13.86
C GLY A 18 -2.33 8.58 -12.88
N ILE A 19 -3.48 8.35 -12.25
CA ILE A 19 -3.98 9.18 -11.15
C ILE A 19 -4.21 8.27 -9.94
N GLU A 20 -3.59 8.63 -8.80
CA GLU A 20 -3.72 7.92 -7.53
C GLU A 20 -4.49 8.77 -6.51
N LEU A 21 -5.50 8.20 -5.90
CA LEU A 21 -6.24 8.77 -4.78
C LEU A 21 -5.68 8.21 -3.46
N GLY A 22 -4.56 8.77 -3.00
CA GLY A 22 -3.96 8.42 -1.71
C GLY A 22 -4.67 9.07 -0.54
N SER A 23 -4.36 8.66 0.69
CA SER A 23 -5.06 9.09 1.91
C SER A 23 -4.95 10.58 2.23
N THR A 24 -3.90 11.27 1.80
CA THR A 24 -3.66 12.70 2.07
C THR A 24 -3.48 13.52 0.81
N ARG A 25 -3.33 12.86 -0.34
CA ARG A 25 -3.05 13.53 -1.60
C ARG A 25 -3.58 12.72 -2.78
N ILE A 26 -4.18 13.42 -3.74
CA ILE A 26 -4.43 12.91 -5.09
C ILE A 26 -3.23 13.34 -5.94
N LYS A 27 -2.57 12.40 -6.62
CA LYS A 27 -1.37 12.63 -7.43
C LYS A 27 -1.60 12.12 -8.84
N GLY A 28 -1.26 12.93 -9.85
CA GLY A 28 -1.26 12.55 -11.25
C GLY A 28 0.17 12.52 -11.80
N ILE A 29 0.50 11.48 -12.55
CA ILE A 29 1.80 11.32 -13.22
C ILE A 29 1.57 11.01 -14.69
N LEU A 30 2.22 11.78 -15.57
CA LEU A 30 2.27 11.52 -16.99
C LEU A 30 3.65 10.95 -17.34
N VAL A 31 3.67 9.80 -18.00
CA VAL A 31 4.91 9.19 -18.52
C VAL A 31 4.94 9.22 -20.05
N ASP A 32 6.13 9.27 -20.61
CA ASP A 32 6.37 9.17 -22.06
C ASP A 32 6.42 7.70 -22.54
N GLU A 33 6.76 7.48 -23.81
CA GLU A 33 6.89 6.14 -24.41
C GLU A 33 8.02 5.28 -23.81
N ASN A 34 8.95 5.89 -23.06
CA ASN A 34 10.03 5.20 -22.34
C ASN A 34 9.71 5.01 -20.85
N ASN A 35 8.47 5.31 -20.43
CA ASN A 35 8.01 5.26 -19.04
C ASN A 35 8.73 6.28 -18.09
N GLU A 36 9.43 7.28 -18.66
CA GLU A 36 9.99 8.38 -17.90
C GLU A 36 8.90 9.38 -17.50
N VAL A 37 8.95 9.84 -16.24
CA VAL A 37 8.03 10.88 -15.74
C VAL A 37 8.31 12.22 -16.44
N ILE A 38 7.33 12.75 -17.14
CA ILE A 38 7.45 14.01 -17.89
C ILE A 38 6.64 15.16 -17.28
N ALA A 39 5.53 14.85 -16.62
CA ALA A 39 4.74 15.86 -15.91
C ALA A 39 4.06 15.26 -14.69
N ALA A 40 3.73 16.13 -13.72
CA ALA A 40 3.02 15.76 -12.52
C ALA A 40 1.99 16.82 -12.12
N GLY A 41 0.93 16.36 -11.45
CA GLY A 41 -0.07 17.21 -10.83
C GLY A 41 -0.48 16.67 -9.47
N GLY A 42 -1.23 17.45 -8.71
CA GLY A 42 -1.71 16.94 -7.43
C GLY A 42 -2.65 17.88 -6.69
N TYR A 43 -3.30 17.30 -5.69
CA TYR A 43 -4.21 17.98 -4.78
C TYR A 43 -4.13 17.36 -3.39
N SER A 44 -4.04 18.19 -2.35
CA SER A 44 -4.05 17.71 -0.97
C SER A 44 -5.47 17.70 -0.44
N TRP A 45 -5.85 16.62 0.23
CA TRP A 45 -7.16 16.45 0.87
C TRP A 45 -7.04 15.71 2.20
N GLU A 46 -8.13 15.61 2.94
CA GLU A 46 -8.13 15.03 4.27
C GLU A 46 -9.26 14.01 4.44
N ASN A 47 -8.96 12.95 5.19
CA ASN A 47 -9.93 11.98 5.67
C ASN A 47 -10.72 12.62 6.84
N LYS A 48 -12.05 12.49 6.83
CA LYS A 48 -12.95 13.06 7.83
C LYS A 48 -13.50 11.96 8.74
N LEU A 49 -13.56 12.26 10.03
CA LEU A 49 -14.25 11.40 11.00
C LEU A 49 -15.65 11.99 11.26
N GLU A 50 -16.67 11.35 10.72
CA GLU A 50 -18.07 11.79 10.84
C GLU A 50 -18.92 10.65 11.42
N ASN A 51 -19.67 10.92 12.47
CA ASN A 51 -20.50 9.92 13.16
C ASN A 51 -19.76 8.62 13.54
N GLY A 52 -18.47 8.72 13.85
CA GLY A 52 -17.61 7.58 14.16
C GLY A 52 -17.12 6.79 12.94
N ILE A 53 -17.33 7.29 11.72
CA ILE A 53 -16.90 6.68 10.46
C ILE A 53 -15.84 7.56 9.80
N TRP A 54 -14.69 6.98 9.46
CA TRP A 54 -13.69 7.61 8.62
C TRP A 54 -14.14 7.57 7.16
N THR A 55 -14.33 8.75 6.56
CA THR A 55 -14.93 8.91 5.24
C THR A 55 -14.23 9.99 4.38
N TYR A 56 -14.52 9.97 3.08
CA TYR A 56 -14.35 11.07 2.13
C TYR A 56 -15.67 11.28 1.40
N HIS A 57 -16.07 12.53 1.19
CA HIS A 57 -17.26 12.81 0.38
C HIS A 57 -16.92 12.71 -1.12
N LEU A 58 -17.81 12.12 -1.91
CA LEU A 58 -17.61 11.95 -3.36
C LEU A 58 -17.46 13.29 -4.09
N ASN A 59 -18.04 14.38 -3.59
CA ASN A 59 -17.81 15.73 -4.13
C ASN A 59 -16.35 16.18 -3.95
N ASP A 60 -15.73 15.85 -2.81
CA ASP A 60 -14.32 16.17 -2.56
C ASP A 60 -13.39 15.33 -3.47
N VAL A 61 -13.78 14.09 -3.77
CA VAL A 61 -13.10 13.25 -4.76
C VAL A 61 -13.03 13.97 -6.11
N TRP A 62 -14.17 14.45 -6.63
CA TRP A 62 -14.21 15.12 -7.94
C TRP A 62 -13.54 16.49 -7.92
N THR A 63 -13.61 17.21 -6.82
CA THR A 63 -12.84 18.46 -6.66
C THR A 63 -11.35 18.18 -6.78
N GLY A 64 -10.87 17.16 -6.08
CA GLY A 64 -9.46 16.80 -6.09
C GLY A 64 -8.99 16.21 -7.43
N MET A 65 -9.80 15.38 -8.07
CA MET A 65 -9.50 14.80 -9.39
C MET A 65 -9.34 15.89 -10.46
N ARG A 66 -10.27 16.85 -10.51
CA ARG A 66 -10.22 17.99 -11.44
C ARG A 66 -8.99 18.85 -11.21
N GLU A 67 -8.70 19.16 -9.96
CA GLU A 67 -7.56 20.00 -9.60
C GLU A 67 -6.22 19.28 -9.90
N CYS A 68 -6.13 17.98 -9.61
CA CYS A 68 -4.99 17.15 -9.95
C CYS A 68 -4.75 17.14 -11.48
N TYR A 69 -5.79 16.91 -12.29
CA TYR A 69 -5.67 16.95 -13.74
C TYR A 69 -5.31 18.36 -14.25
N ARG A 70 -5.94 19.40 -13.72
CA ARG A 70 -5.67 20.80 -14.08
C ARG A 70 -4.20 21.16 -13.86
N THR A 71 -3.67 20.87 -12.68
CA THR A 71 -2.27 21.17 -12.33
C THR A 71 -1.29 20.35 -13.17
N LEU A 72 -1.64 19.09 -13.50
CA LEU A 72 -0.83 18.28 -14.42
C LEU A 72 -0.84 18.86 -15.84
N ALA A 73 -1.99 19.26 -16.35
CA ALA A 73 -2.09 19.88 -17.69
C ALA A 73 -1.34 21.22 -17.76
N GLU A 74 -1.35 22.00 -16.68
CA GLU A 74 -0.54 23.22 -16.57
C GLU A 74 0.96 22.93 -16.53
N ASP A 75 1.40 21.88 -15.87
CA ASP A 75 2.80 21.45 -15.85
C ASP A 75 3.27 21.03 -17.26
N VAL A 76 2.44 20.28 -18.00
CA VAL A 76 2.68 19.94 -19.42
C VAL A 76 2.80 21.21 -20.26
N ARG A 77 1.86 22.14 -20.11
CA ARG A 77 1.88 23.41 -20.85
C ARG A 77 3.12 24.24 -20.53
N GLY A 78 3.48 24.36 -19.24
CA GLY A 78 4.64 25.12 -18.81
C GLY A 78 5.97 24.55 -19.30
N LYS A 79 6.11 23.23 -19.32
CA LYS A 79 7.35 22.54 -19.73
C LYS A 79 7.50 22.39 -21.24
N TYR A 80 6.38 22.16 -21.95
CA TYR A 80 6.41 21.73 -23.36
C TYR A 80 5.65 22.64 -24.30
N ASP A 81 4.95 23.68 -23.83
CA ASP A 81 4.11 24.57 -24.62
C ASP A 81 3.07 23.78 -25.47
N ILE A 82 2.45 22.77 -24.82
CA ILE A 82 1.41 21.93 -25.42
C ILE A 82 0.19 21.94 -24.51
N GLU A 83 -0.98 22.06 -25.09
CA GLU A 83 -2.25 21.81 -24.40
C GLU A 83 -2.54 20.31 -24.37
N LEU A 84 -2.67 19.74 -23.18
CA LEU A 84 -2.95 18.32 -23.01
C LEU A 84 -4.41 18.02 -23.31
N THR A 85 -4.71 17.54 -24.52
CA THR A 85 -6.06 17.22 -24.96
C THR A 85 -6.34 15.73 -25.05
N SER A 86 -5.30 14.90 -25.01
CA SER A 86 -5.42 13.45 -25.05
C SER A 86 -4.13 12.81 -24.56
N VAL A 87 -4.21 11.54 -24.11
CA VAL A 87 -3.08 10.67 -23.78
C VAL A 87 -3.30 9.30 -24.41
N GLY A 88 -2.26 8.49 -24.46
CA GLY A 88 -2.34 7.18 -25.10
C GLY A 88 -3.10 6.13 -24.30
N ALA A 89 -3.01 6.19 -22.96
CA ALA A 89 -3.76 5.35 -22.03
C ALA A 89 -3.90 6.04 -20.68
N MET A 90 -4.87 5.62 -19.89
CA MET A 90 -5.08 6.10 -18.51
C MET A 90 -5.29 4.94 -17.54
N GLY A 91 -4.97 5.20 -16.27
CA GLY A 91 -5.29 4.32 -15.16
C GLY A 91 -5.62 5.08 -13.88
N ILE A 92 -6.44 4.48 -13.04
CA ILE A 92 -6.81 5.00 -11.72
C ILE A 92 -6.30 4.05 -10.65
N SER A 93 -5.60 4.60 -9.67
CA SER A 93 -5.24 3.92 -8.43
C SER A 93 -5.92 4.62 -7.24
N GLY A 94 -6.20 3.90 -6.19
CA GLY A 94 -6.75 4.48 -4.98
C GLY A 94 -6.32 3.73 -3.74
N MET A 95 -6.54 4.34 -2.58
CA MET A 95 -6.38 3.63 -1.32
C MET A 95 -7.20 2.34 -1.35
N MET A 96 -6.52 1.24 -1.08
CA MET A 96 -7.10 -0.10 -1.15
C MET A 96 -8.21 -0.29 -0.13
N HIS A 97 -9.11 -1.24 -0.37
CA HIS A 97 -10.25 -1.58 0.47
C HIS A 97 -11.37 -0.53 0.47
N GLY A 98 -12.24 -0.63 1.46
CA GLY A 98 -13.35 0.30 1.66
C GLY A 98 -14.69 -0.24 1.18
N TYR A 99 -15.75 0.50 1.53
CA TYR A 99 -17.12 0.11 1.26
C TYR A 99 -17.86 1.28 0.64
N LEU A 100 -18.05 1.21 -0.67
CA LEU A 100 -18.86 2.12 -1.47
C LEU A 100 -19.98 1.34 -2.14
N VAL A 101 -21.23 1.74 -1.90
CA VAL A 101 -22.42 1.05 -2.40
C VAL A 101 -23.37 2.02 -3.07
N PHE A 102 -23.95 1.57 -4.17
CA PHE A 102 -24.80 2.36 -5.04
C PHE A 102 -26.07 1.60 -5.39
N ASP A 103 -27.17 2.35 -5.63
CA ASP A 103 -28.41 1.82 -6.17
C ASP A 103 -28.37 1.74 -7.71
N LYS A 104 -29.46 1.28 -8.32
CA LYS A 104 -29.61 1.13 -9.78
C LYS A 104 -29.50 2.46 -10.53
N GLU A 105 -29.81 3.58 -9.88
CA GLU A 105 -29.68 4.91 -10.45
C GLU A 105 -28.29 5.52 -10.25
N GLY A 106 -27.36 4.77 -9.62
CA GLY A 106 -25.99 5.21 -9.32
C GLY A 106 -25.89 6.19 -8.14
N ARG A 107 -26.92 6.25 -7.27
CA ARG A 107 -26.88 7.08 -6.06
C ARG A 107 -26.17 6.34 -4.94
N GLN A 108 -25.25 7.03 -4.27
CA GLN A 108 -24.57 6.48 -3.09
C GLN A 108 -25.59 6.19 -1.97
N LEU A 109 -25.51 4.98 -1.42
CA LEU A 109 -26.48 4.49 -0.43
C LEU A 109 -26.03 4.63 1.03
N ALA A 110 -24.73 4.71 1.27
CA ALA A 110 -24.15 4.90 2.59
C ALA A 110 -22.86 5.71 2.48
N ASP A 111 -22.43 6.34 3.57
CA ASP A 111 -21.13 7.04 3.61
C ASP A 111 -20.00 6.08 3.26
N PHE A 112 -19.00 6.58 2.54
CA PHE A 112 -17.82 5.79 2.20
C PHE A 112 -17.08 5.37 3.47
N ARG A 113 -16.99 4.07 3.74
CA ARG A 113 -16.23 3.52 4.87
C ARG A 113 -14.84 3.17 4.38
N THR A 114 -13.84 3.96 4.77
CA THR A 114 -12.45 3.79 4.34
C THR A 114 -11.76 2.64 5.07
N TRP A 115 -10.55 2.27 4.64
CA TRP A 115 -9.69 1.28 5.27
C TRP A 115 -9.38 1.53 6.76
N ARG A 116 -9.53 2.78 7.23
CA ARG A 116 -9.30 3.18 8.64
C ARG A 116 -10.40 2.71 9.60
N ASN A 117 -11.52 2.26 9.08
CA ASN A 117 -12.64 1.81 9.91
C ASN A 117 -12.39 0.37 10.41
N THR A 118 -12.29 0.20 11.72
CA THR A 118 -12.08 -1.08 12.41
C THR A 118 -13.32 -1.52 13.20
N VAL A 119 -14.51 -1.23 12.68
CA VAL A 119 -15.80 -1.49 13.36
C VAL A 119 -16.40 -2.86 13.00
N THR A 120 -15.69 -3.69 12.25
CA THR A 120 -16.19 -4.93 11.64
C THR A 120 -15.59 -6.19 12.28
N GLU A 121 -15.04 -6.11 13.49
CA GLU A 121 -14.31 -7.18 14.16
C GLU A 121 -15.08 -8.52 14.16
N ARG A 122 -16.35 -8.49 14.59
CA ARG A 122 -17.21 -9.68 14.61
C ARG A 122 -17.39 -10.27 13.21
N SER A 123 -17.73 -9.45 12.23
CA SER A 123 -17.93 -9.89 10.84
C SER A 123 -16.65 -10.47 10.25
N ALA A 124 -15.52 -9.81 10.47
CA ALA A 124 -14.21 -10.29 10.02
C ALA A 124 -13.86 -11.67 10.61
N ALA A 125 -14.06 -11.86 11.92
CA ALA A 125 -13.81 -13.14 12.59
C ALA A 125 -14.72 -14.26 12.07
N GLU A 126 -16.04 -14.02 12.02
CA GLU A 126 -17.03 -15.01 11.56
C GLU A 126 -16.84 -15.37 10.07
N LEU A 127 -16.48 -14.39 9.22
CA LEU A 127 -16.18 -14.64 7.80
C LEU A 127 -14.86 -15.38 7.62
N SER A 128 -13.85 -15.10 8.43
CA SER A 128 -12.57 -15.82 8.38
C SER A 128 -12.76 -17.31 8.71
N GLU A 129 -13.55 -17.61 9.73
CA GLU A 129 -13.91 -19.00 10.07
C GLU A 129 -14.73 -19.66 8.95
N LEU A 130 -15.75 -18.99 8.43
CA LEU A 130 -16.63 -19.50 7.37
C LEU A 130 -15.87 -19.84 6.10
N PHE A 131 -14.96 -18.95 5.69
CA PHE A 131 -14.22 -19.14 4.45
C PHE A 131 -13.00 -20.04 4.61
N GLY A 132 -12.42 -20.13 5.81
CA GLY A 132 -11.10 -20.70 6.02
C GLY A 132 -10.03 -19.82 5.36
N PHE A 133 -10.21 -18.50 5.42
CA PHE A 133 -9.37 -17.49 4.81
C PHE A 133 -9.33 -16.24 5.71
N ASN A 134 -8.19 -15.60 5.92
CA ASN A 134 -8.11 -14.41 6.77
C ASN A 134 -8.83 -13.23 6.11
N ILE A 135 -9.88 -12.72 6.76
CA ILE A 135 -10.65 -11.55 6.33
C ILE A 135 -10.35 -10.39 7.28
N PRO A 136 -9.51 -9.43 6.88
CA PRO A 136 -9.25 -8.24 7.69
C PRO A 136 -10.48 -7.35 7.88
N GLN A 137 -10.54 -6.66 9.00
CA GLN A 137 -11.67 -5.77 9.33
C GLN A 137 -11.94 -4.67 8.27
N ARG A 138 -10.91 -4.23 7.57
CA ARG A 138 -10.98 -3.15 6.57
C ARG A 138 -11.53 -3.58 5.21
N TRP A 139 -11.72 -4.89 4.96
CA TRP A 139 -12.19 -5.39 3.69
C TRP A 139 -13.66 -5.08 3.42
N SER A 140 -14.01 -4.85 2.14
CA SER A 140 -15.37 -4.49 1.72
C SER A 140 -16.42 -5.51 2.17
N ILE A 141 -16.11 -6.82 2.09
CA ILE A 141 -17.02 -7.87 2.51
C ILE A 141 -17.30 -7.85 4.03
N ALA A 142 -16.33 -7.48 4.86
CA ALA A 142 -16.53 -7.37 6.30
C ALA A 142 -17.50 -6.22 6.64
N HIS A 143 -17.42 -5.12 5.89
CA HIS A 143 -18.35 -4.01 6.02
C HIS A 143 -19.76 -4.33 5.52
N LEU A 144 -19.87 -5.07 4.41
CA LEU A 144 -21.15 -5.55 3.89
C LEU A 144 -21.83 -6.50 4.89
N ASP A 145 -21.11 -7.51 5.38
CA ASP A 145 -21.63 -8.45 6.39
C ASP A 145 -22.10 -7.74 7.65
N ARG A 146 -21.30 -6.79 8.16
CA ARG A 146 -21.70 -5.96 9.30
C ARG A 146 -22.99 -5.17 9.03
N ALA A 147 -23.11 -4.54 7.86
CA ALA A 147 -24.30 -3.79 7.48
C ALA A 147 -25.54 -4.70 7.45
N ILE A 148 -25.40 -5.92 6.93
CA ILE A 148 -26.46 -6.95 6.90
C ILE A 148 -26.83 -7.38 8.32
N LEU A 149 -25.85 -7.69 9.17
CA LEU A 149 -26.10 -8.12 10.56
C LEU A 149 -26.77 -7.04 11.39
N ASN A 150 -26.43 -5.78 11.15
CA ASN A 150 -27.04 -4.62 11.81
C ASN A 150 -28.40 -4.23 11.24
N GLY A 151 -28.81 -4.81 10.11
CA GLY A 151 -30.07 -4.50 9.44
C GLY A 151 -30.12 -3.06 8.90
N GLU A 152 -29.00 -2.54 8.39
CA GLU A 152 -28.92 -1.19 7.84
C GLU A 152 -29.87 -1.04 6.64
N ASP A 153 -30.64 0.04 6.57
CA ASP A 153 -31.76 0.23 5.60
C ASP A 153 -31.33 0.12 4.13
N HIS A 154 -30.10 0.50 3.83
CA HIS A 154 -29.61 0.56 2.45
C HIS A 154 -29.34 -0.82 1.82
N ILE A 155 -29.16 -1.89 2.61
CA ILE A 155 -28.71 -3.20 2.12
C ILE A 155 -29.60 -3.81 1.03
N LYS A 156 -30.91 -3.56 1.09
CA LYS A 156 -31.88 -4.09 0.10
C LYS A 156 -31.82 -3.38 -1.25
N ASN A 157 -31.23 -2.18 -1.27
CA ASN A 157 -31.19 -1.33 -2.47
C ASN A 157 -29.83 -1.40 -3.19
N ILE A 158 -28.88 -2.19 -2.71
CA ILE A 158 -27.56 -2.29 -3.31
C ILE A 158 -27.68 -2.97 -4.69
N ASP A 159 -27.18 -2.27 -5.71
CA ASP A 159 -27.01 -2.76 -7.08
C ASP A 159 -25.52 -2.89 -7.45
N PHE A 160 -24.67 -2.12 -6.78
CA PHE A 160 -23.24 -2.14 -7.04
C PHE A 160 -22.44 -1.83 -5.78
N MET A 161 -21.43 -2.63 -5.49
CA MET A 161 -20.44 -2.42 -4.43
C MET A 161 -19.05 -2.35 -5.04
N THR A 162 -18.27 -1.33 -4.68
CA THR A 162 -16.93 -1.12 -5.21
C THR A 162 -16.03 -0.40 -4.22
N THR A 163 -14.79 -0.13 -4.63
CA THR A 163 -13.80 0.69 -3.92
C THR A 163 -13.73 2.10 -4.53
N LEU A 164 -12.88 2.94 -3.96
CA LEU A 164 -12.70 4.31 -4.48
C LEU A 164 -12.16 4.32 -5.90
N ALA A 165 -11.13 3.50 -6.20
CA ALA A 165 -10.56 3.41 -7.54
C ALA A 165 -11.60 2.88 -8.56
N GLY A 166 -12.34 1.85 -8.18
CA GLY A 166 -13.42 1.30 -9.01
C GLY A 166 -14.55 2.29 -9.27
N TYR A 167 -14.93 3.10 -8.26
CA TYR A 167 -15.92 4.16 -8.42
C TYR A 167 -15.47 5.22 -9.42
N VAL A 168 -14.25 5.74 -9.27
CA VAL A 168 -13.72 6.77 -10.18
C VAL A 168 -13.61 6.23 -11.60
N HIS A 169 -13.13 5.00 -11.75
CA HIS A 169 -13.06 4.32 -13.04
C HIS A 169 -14.45 4.20 -13.70
N TRP A 170 -15.45 3.71 -12.95
CA TRP A 170 -16.83 3.59 -13.45
C TRP A 170 -17.39 4.93 -13.92
N MET A 171 -17.21 5.99 -13.15
CA MET A 171 -17.68 7.33 -13.53
C MET A 171 -16.99 7.90 -14.76
N LEU A 172 -15.74 7.52 -15.03
CA LEU A 172 -14.98 7.99 -16.20
C LEU A 172 -15.27 7.16 -17.46
N THR A 173 -15.53 5.86 -17.29
CA THR A 173 -15.62 4.91 -18.41
C THR A 173 -17.02 4.35 -18.65
N GLY A 174 -17.88 4.37 -17.62
CA GLY A 174 -19.15 3.65 -17.60
C GLY A 174 -19.04 2.16 -17.25
N GLU A 175 -17.81 1.61 -17.14
CA GLU A 175 -17.57 0.19 -16.89
C GLU A 175 -17.43 -0.09 -15.39
N LYS A 176 -18.20 -1.04 -14.86
CA LYS A 176 -18.14 -1.55 -13.49
C LYS A 176 -17.00 -2.57 -13.35
N ALA A 177 -15.77 -2.13 -13.58
CA ALA A 177 -14.56 -2.95 -13.59
C ALA A 177 -13.68 -2.69 -12.37
N ILE A 178 -12.85 -3.69 -12.03
CA ILE A 178 -11.83 -3.59 -10.98
C ILE A 178 -10.61 -4.44 -11.37
N GLY A 179 -9.41 -3.99 -11.02
CA GLY A 179 -8.20 -4.78 -11.15
C GLY A 179 -8.12 -5.87 -10.09
N ILE A 180 -7.51 -7.00 -10.42
CA ILE A 180 -7.45 -8.17 -9.55
C ILE A 180 -6.73 -7.89 -8.23
N GLY A 181 -5.71 -7.00 -8.25
CA GLY A 181 -5.00 -6.58 -7.04
C GLY A 181 -5.94 -5.87 -6.07
N GLU A 182 -6.71 -4.91 -6.54
CA GLU A 182 -7.71 -4.18 -5.74
C GLU A 182 -8.88 -5.08 -5.32
N ALA A 183 -9.37 -5.94 -6.24
CA ALA A 183 -10.45 -6.90 -5.97
C ALA A 183 -10.09 -7.83 -4.80
N SER A 184 -8.82 -8.23 -4.69
CA SER A 184 -8.33 -9.09 -3.61
C SER A 184 -8.46 -8.48 -2.21
N GLY A 185 -8.63 -7.16 -2.13
CA GLY A 185 -8.93 -6.44 -0.89
C GLY A 185 -10.42 -6.21 -0.63
N MET A 186 -11.28 -6.61 -1.57
CA MET A 186 -12.74 -6.62 -1.38
C MET A 186 -13.25 -7.96 -0.91
N PHE A 187 -12.80 -9.03 -1.57
CA PHE A 187 -13.22 -10.41 -1.37
C PHE A 187 -12.10 -11.36 -1.83
N PRO A 188 -12.00 -12.59 -1.29
CA PRO A 188 -10.98 -13.55 -1.70
C PRO A 188 -10.98 -13.84 -3.20
N ILE A 189 -9.79 -13.87 -3.78
CA ILE A 189 -9.54 -14.21 -5.19
C ILE A 189 -9.13 -15.67 -5.31
N ASN A 190 -9.64 -16.35 -6.33
CA ASN A 190 -9.15 -17.64 -6.77
C ASN A 190 -8.02 -17.42 -7.78
N SER A 191 -6.79 -17.82 -7.43
CA SER A 191 -5.60 -17.62 -8.25
C SER A 191 -5.56 -18.41 -9.56
N GLU A 192 -6.42 -19.45 -9.71
CA GLU A 192 -6.51 -20.22 -10.96
C GLU A 192 -7.45 -19.57 -11.97
N THR A 193 -8.55 -18.99 -11.48
CA THR A 193 -9.56 -18.36 -12.34
C THR A 193 -9.34 -16.87 -12.53
N HIS A 194 -8.47 -16.25 -11.71
CA HIS A 194 -8.24 -14.80 -11.67
C HIS A 194 -9.52 -13.99 -11.45
N ASP A 195 -10.45 -14.55 -10.65
CA ASP A 195 -11.72 -13.91 -10.30
C ASP A 195 -12.04 -14.18 -8.83
N PHE A 196 -13.10 -13.58 -8.30
CA PHE A 196 -13.59 -13.84 -6.95
C PHE A 196 -13.87 -15.34 -6.74
N ASP A 197 -13.55 -15.86 -5.56
CA ASP A 197 -13.74 -17.28 -5.24
C ASP A 197 -15.22 -17.64 -5.15
N GLU A 198 -15.72 -18.34 -6.15
CA GLU A 198 -17.12 -18.77 -6.27
C GLU A 198 -17.57 -19.70 -5.14
N THR A 199 -16.66 -20.45 -4.52
CA THR A 199 -16.98 -21.31 -3.38
C THR A 199 -17.26 -20.45 -2.16
N MET A 200 -16.47 -19.43 -1.94
CA MET A 200 -16.66 -18.49 -0.83
C MET A 200 -17.88 -17.58 -1.05
N ILE A 201 -18.16 -17.17 -2.30
CA ILE A 201 -19.40 -16.46 -2.65
C ILE A 201 -20.63 -17.29 -2.26
N LYS A 202 -20.68 -18.58 -2.63
CA LYS A 202 -21.79 -19.48 -2.25
C LYS A 202 -21.94 -19.65 -0.74
N LYS A 203 -20.82 -19.70 -0.01
CA LYS A 203 -20.84 -19.75 1.46
C LYS A 203 -21.43 -18.47 2.04
N PHE A 204 -21.03 -17.29 1.51
CA PHE A 204 -21.58 -16.01 1.94
C PHE A 204 -23.08 -15.91 1.65
N ASP A 205 -23.52 -16.24 0.43
CA ASP A 205 -24.93 -16.23 0.05
C ASP A 205 -25.78 -17.15 0.95
N SER A 206 -25.22 -18.30 1.33
CA SER A 206 -25.86 -19.24 2.27
C SER A 206 -25.97 -18.65 3.68
N ARG A 207 -24.94 -17.93 4.15
CA ARG A 207 -24.92 -17.27 5.46
C ARG A 207 -26.00 -16.22 5.60
N VAL A 208 -26.30 -15.49 4.53
CA VAL A 208 -27.28 -14.39 4.56
C VAL A 208 -28.64 -14.76 3.97
N ALA A 209 -28.90 -16.03 3.68
CA ALA A 209 -30.12 -16.48 3.02
C ALA A 209 -31.41 -16.13 3.77
N ASP A 210 -31.37 -16.13 5.12
CA ASP A 210 -32.50 -15.75 5.99
C ASP A 210 -32.88 -14.27 5.90
N LYS A 211 -31.99 -13.42 5.37
CA LYS A 211 -32.23 -11.98 5.21
C LYS A 211 -33.11 -11.64 4.00
N ASN A 212 -33.36 -12.61 3.11
CA ASN A 212 -34.16 -12.45 1.90
C ASN A 212 -33.75 -11.22 1.07
N LEU A 213 -32.45 -11.07 0.81
CA LEU A 213 -31.90 -9.99 0.00
C LEU A 213 -32.31 -10.17 -1.47
N PRO A 214 -32.63 -9.09 -2.21
CA PRO A 214 -33.06 -9.18 -3.62
C PRO A 214 -31.93 -9.43 -4.59
N TRP A 215 -30.69 -9.53 -4.13
CA TRP A 215 -29.47 -9.76 -4.89
C TRP A 215 -28.65 -10.92 -4.28
N LYS A 216 -27.76 -11.48 -5.08
CA LYS A 216 -26.67 -12.36 -4.67
C LYS A 216 -25.36 -11.59 -4.65
N LEU A 217 -24.38 -12.03 -3.86
CA LEU A 217 -23.12 -11.31 -3.75
C LEU A 217 -22.50 -11.04 -5.12
N ARG A 218 -22.49 -12.03 -6.01
CA ARG A 218 -21.93 -11.89 -7.36
C ARG A 218 -22.60 -10.78 -8.19
N ASP A 219 -23.89 -10.54 -7.98
CA ASP A 219 -24.66 -9.56 -8.77
C ASP A 219 -24.22 -8.12 -8.49
N ILE A 220 -23.70 -7.86 -7.30
CA ILE A 220 -23.32 -6.52 -6.84
C ILE A 220 -21.81 -6.24 -6.90
N LEU A 221 -20.99 -7.26 -7.21
CA LEU A 221 -19.54 -7.11 -7.34
C LEU A 221 -19.14 -6.63 -8.75
N PRO A 222 -18.00 -5.90 -8.88
CA PRO A 222 -17.45 -5.52 -10.18
C PRO A 222 -16.92 -6.73 -10.97
N THR A 223 -16.70 -6.53 -12.26
CA THR A 223 -15.96 -7.46 -13.11
C THR A 223 -14.46 -7.34 -12.84
N VAL A 224 -13.81 -8.46 -12.54
CA VAL A 224 -12.37 -8.50 -12.26
C VAL A 224 -11.57 -8.57 -13.57
N HIS A 225 -10.50 -7.79 -13.64
CA HIS A 225 -9.56 -7.78 -14.76
C HIS A 225 -8.12 -7.88 -14.27
N SER A 226 -7.26 -8.53 -15.04
CA SER A 226 -5.82 -8.60 -14.75
C SER A 226 -5.05 -7.45 -15.41
N ALA A 227 -3.85 -7.16 -14.92
CA ALA A 227 -2.96 -6.19 -15.55
C ALA A 227 -2.76 -6.53 -17.05
N GLY A 228 -2.80 -5.49 -17.88
CA GLY A 228 -2.72 -5.63 -19.33
C GLY A 228 -4.07 -5.82 -20.04
N ASP A 229 -5.16 -6.06 -19.31
CA ASP A 229 -6.49 -6.08 -19.90
C ASP A 229 -6.97 -4.65 -20.21
N PHE A 230 -7.89 -4.57 -21.16
CA PHE A 230 -8.59 -3.35 -21.49
C PHE A 230 -9.86 -3.26 -20.63
N ALA A 231 -10.04 -2.15 -19.90
CA ALA A 231 -11.16 -1.96 -18.97
C ALA A 231 -12.08 -0.77 -19.35
N GLY A 232 -12.18 -0.45 -20.61
CA GLY A 232 -13.07 0.61 -21.09
C GLY A 232 -12.35 1.83 -21.66
N LYS A 233 -13.13 2.83 -22.06
CA LYS A 233 -12.63 4.10 -22.63
C LYS A 233 -13.23 5.29 -21.91
N LEU A 234 -12.48 6.37 -21.83
CA LEU A 234 -13.00 7.66 -21.36
C LEU A 234 -14.22 8.06 -22.17
N THR A 235 -15.36 8.22 -21.50
CA THR A 235 -16.60 8.68 -22.12
C THR A 235 -16.61 10.20 -22.32
N GLU A 236 -17.58 10.74 -23.07
CA GLU A 236 -17.77 12.20 -23.17
C GLU A 236 -18.10 12.82 -21.79
N GLU A 237 -18.95 12.15 -21.02
CA GLU A 237 -19.33 12.56 -19.67
C GLU A 237 -18.13 12.49 -18.73
N GLY A 238 -17.37 11.40 -18.79
CA GLY A 238 -16.15 11.22 -17.99
C GLY A 238 -15.08 12.28 -18.30
N ALA A 239 -14.91 12.62 -19.58
CA ALA A 239 -13.98 13.67 -20.00
C ALA A 239 -14.38 15.04 -19.42
N LYS A 240 -15.67 15.41 -19.51
CA LYS A 240 -16.21 16.65 -18.91
C LYS A 240 -16.16 16.65 -17.39
N LEU A 241 -16.32 15.46 -16.78
CA LEU A 241 -16.26 15.32 -15.32
C LEU A 241 -14.83 15.55 -14.79
N LEU A 242 -13.82 15.07 -15.52
CA LEU A 242 -12.40 15.24 -15.17
C LEU A 242 -11.86 16.61 -15.57
N ASP A 243 -12.19 17.06 -16.80
CA ASP A 243 -11.80 18.35 -17.34
C ASP A 243 -13.02 19.21 -17.72
N PRO A 244 -13.53 20.06 -16.80
CA PRO A 244 -14.65 20.94 -17.07
C PRO A 244 -14.39 22.00 -18.16
N THR A 245 -13.12 22.19 -18.57
CA THR A 245 -12.80 23.12 -19.68
C THR A 245 -13.19 22.54 -21.04
N GLY A 246 -13.46 21.23 -21.11
CA GLY A 246 -13.88 20.52 -22.31
C GLY A 246 -12.75 20.30 -23.33
N LYS A 247 -11.49 20.45 -22.93
CA LYS A 247 -10.32 20.24 -23.80
C LYS A 247 -9.91 18.79 -23.89
N LEU A 248 -10.08 18.03 -22.81
CA LEU A 248 -9.80 16.59 -22.78
C LEU A 248 -10.79 15.85 -23.68
N LYS A 249 -10.27 15.08 -24.63
CA LYS A 249 -11.07 14.33 -25.60
C LYS A 249 -11.44 12.95 -25.04
N PRO A 250 -12.67 12.46 -25.34
CA PRO A 250 -13.07 11.10 -25.00
C PRO A 250 -12.33 10.07 -25.87
N GLY A 251 -12.51 8.78 -25.53
CA GLY A 251 -11.99 7.65 -26.30
C GLY A 251 -10.63 7.14 -25.85
N ILE A 252 -10.02 7.74 -24.84
CA ILE A 252 -8.75 7.28 -24.25
C ILE A 252 -8.96 5.92 -23.57
N PRO A 253 -8.17 4.88 -23.89
CA PRO A 253 -8.28 3.56 -23.26
C PRO A 253 -7.83 3.59 -21.81
N PHE A 254 -8.52 2.81 -20.96
CA PHE A 254 -8.20 2.61 -19.56
C PHE A 254 -7.71 1.20 -19.27
N CYS A 255 -6.64 1.09 -18.46
CA CYS A 255 -6.31 -0.15 -17.79
C CYS A 255 -7.23 -0.39 -16.59
N PRO A 256 -7.29 -1.61 -16.02
CA PRO A 256 -8.06 -1.89 -14.81
C PRO A 256 -7.66 -0.96 -13.66
N PRO A 257 -8.63 -0.45 -12.88
CA PRO A 257 -8.33 0.38 -11.72
C PRO A 257 -7.76 -0.49 -10.59
N GLU A 258 -6.70 -0.02 -9.94
CA GLU A 258 -5.96 -0.80 -8.94
C GLU A 258 -5.85 -0.11 -7.59
N GLY A 259 -5.51 -0.89 -6.56
CA GLY A 259 -5.19 -0.40 -5.23
C GLY A 259 -3.76 0.16 -5.12
N ASP A 260 -3.56 1.06 -4.16
CA ASP A 260 -2.26 1.67 -3.88
C ASP A 260 -1.18 0.64 -3.52
N ALA A 261 -1.54 -0.48 -2.88
CA ALA A 261 -0.63 -1.58 -2.59
C ALA A 261 -0.09 -2.24 -3.86
N GLY A 262 -0.97 -2.61 -4.80
CA GLY A 262 -0.58 -3.24 -6.07
C GLY A 262 0.22 -2.28 -6.95
N THR A 263 -0.22 -1.03 -7.09
CA THR A 263 0.52 -0.02 -7.87
C THR A 263 1.84 0.36 -7.21
N GLY A 264 1.93 0.31 -5.87
CA GLY A 264 3.20 0.44 -5.15
C GLY A 264 4.18 -0.69 -5.46
N MET A 265 3.70 -1.93 -5.61
CA MET A 265 4.54 -3.06 -6.06
C MET A 265 5.05 -2.86 -7.49
N VAL A 266 4.22 -2.34 -8.39
CA VAL A 266 4.62 -2.00 -9.76
C VAL A 266 5.69 -0.90 -9.75
N ALA A 267 5.46 0.18 -9.00
CA ALA A 267 6.39 1.30 -8.89
C ALA A 267 7.75 0.95 -8.23
N THR A 268 7.81 -0.19 -7.56
CA THR A 268 9.03 -0.68 -6.92
C THR A 268 9.60 -1.93 -7.59
N ASN A 269 9.08 -2.36 -8.74
CA ASN A 269 9.52 -3.58 -9.45
C ASN A 269 9.51 -4.84 -8.55
N SER A 270 8.43 -5.01 -7.78
CA SER A 270 8.30 -6.09 -6.80
C SER A 270 7.09 -7.00 -7.06
N VAL A 271 6.69 -7.16 -8.33
CA VAL A 271 5.57 -8.02 -8.74
C VAL A 271 5.99 -9.45 -9.10
N GLY A 272 7.27 -9.69 -9.37
CA GLY A 272 7.78 -11.01 -9.70
C GLY A 272 7.79 -11.96 -8.50
N GLN A 273 7.63 -13.26 -8.74
CA GLN A 273 7.70 -14.27 -7.69
C GLN A 273 9.04 -14.21 -6.92
N ARG A 274 8.99 -14.52 -5.63
CA ARG A 274 10.14 -14.49 -4.71
C ARG A 274 10.75 -13.10 -4.53
N THR A 275 10.03 -12.06 -4.94
CA THR A 275 10.35 -10.67 -4.62
C THR A 275 9.29 -10.06 -3.73
N GLY A 276 9.54 -8.86 -3.26
CA GLY A 276 8.57 -8.11 -2.50
C GLY A 276 9.06 -6.70 -2.20
N ASN A 277 8.22 -5.92 -1.54
CA ASN A 277 8.62 -4.62 -1.04
C ASN A 277 8.41 -4.50 0.47
N VAL A 278 9.13 -3.55 1.06
CA VAL A 278 8.94 -3.11 2.45
C VAL A 278 8.69 -1.62 2.44
N SER A 279 7.51 -1.23 2.91
CA SER A 279 7.17 0.18 3.16
C SER A 279 7.30 0.48 4.63
N ALA A 280 8.18 1.41 5.01
CA ALA A 280 8.47 1.75 6.40
C ALA A 280 8.30 3.26 6.66
N GLY A 281 7.18 3.60 7.28
CA GLY A 281 6.81 4.93 7.71
C GLY A 281 6.30 4.92 9.14
N THR A 282 5.15 5.54 9.44
CA THR A 282 4.46 5.46 10.74
C THR A 282 4.13 4.01 11.10
N SER A 283 3.65 3.24 10.14
CA SER A 283 3.53 1.77 10.17
C SER A 283 4.57 1.13 9.27
N ILE A 284 4.72 -0.19 9.35
CA ILE A 284 5.59 -0.96 8.46
C ILE A 284 4.82 -2.15 7.90
N PHE A 285 4.99 -2.40 6.60
CA PHE A 285 4.48 -3.62 6.00
C PHE A 285 5.44 -4.18 4.96
N ALA A 286 5.40 -5.49 4.78
CA ALA A 286 6.07 -6.20 3.69
C ALA A 286 5.03 -6.92 2.85
N MET A 287 5.16 -6.85 1.53
CA MET A 287 4.36 -7.59 0.56
C MET A 287 5.27 -8.55 -0.19
N ILE A 288 5.03 -9.85 -0.07
CA ILE A 288 5.88 -10.90 -0.64
C ILE A 288 5.08 -11.68 -1.68
N VAL A 289 5.58 -11.70 -2.92
CA VAL A 289 4.97 -12.47 -4.01
C VAL A 289 5.34 -13.95 -3.84
N LEU A 290 4.31 -14.76 -3.67
CA LEU A 290 4.45 -16.18 -3.38
C LEU A 290 4.49 -17.02 -4.66
N GLU A 291 5.22 -18.15 -4.62
CA GLU A 291 5.19 -19.17 -5.67
C GLU A 291 3.94 -20.06 -5.60
N LYS A 292 3.30 -20.13 -4.42
CA LYS A 292 2.10 -20.91 -4.13
C LYS A 292 1.35 -20.32 -2.94
N PRO A 293 0.04 -20.58 -2.80
CA PRO A 293 -0.73 -20.20 -1.61
C PRO A 293 -0.13 -20.77 -0.32
N LEU A 294 -0.38 -20.10 0.82
CA LEU A 294 0.00 -20.60 2.14
C LEU A 294 -0.72 -21.91 2.48
N SER A 295 -0.08 -22.76 3.28
CA SER A 295 -0.61 -24.08 3.64
C SER A 295 -1.83 -24.01 4.59
N LYS A 296 -1.99 -22.89 5.31
CA LYS A 296 -3.09 -22.65 6.24
C LYS A 296 -3.32 -21.15 6.44
N VAL A 297 -4.40 -20.80 7.13
CA VAL A 297 -4.72 -19.43 7.53
C VAL A 297 -3.81 -18.98 8.69
N TYR A 298 -3.28 -17.79 8.55
CA TYR A 298 -2.55 -17.07 9.61
C TYR A 298 -3.23 -15.72 9.82
N PRO A 299 -3.75 -15.44 11.02
CA PRO A 299 -4.38 -14.14 11.30
C PRO A 299 -3.43 -12.95 11.17
N GLU A 300 -2.11 -13.20 11.26
CA GLU A 300 -1.06 -12.19 11.14
C GLU A 300 -0.71 -11.84 9.68
N ILE A 301 -1.24 -12.62 8.72
CA ILE A 301 -0.91 -12.48 7.29
C ILE A 301 -2.19 -12.19 6.51
N ASP A 302 -2.20 -11.08 5.79
CA ASP A 302 -3.26 -10.79 4.83
C ASP A 302 -2.87 -11.32 3.46
N MET A 303 -3.79 -12.06 2.84
CA MET A 303 -3.57 -12.58 1.49
C MET A 303 -4.25 -11.68 0.47
N VAL A 304 -3.44 -11.09 -0.41
CA VAL A 304 -3.89 -10.27 -1.54
C VAL A 304 -3.23 -10.78 -2.83
N THR A 305 -3.36 -10.06 -3.94
CA THR A 305 -2.69 -10.41 -5.20
C THR A 305 -1.91 -9.23 -5.76
N THR A 306 -0.94 -9.53 -6.63
CA THR A 306 -0.37 -8.54 -7.55
C THR A 306 -1.40 -8.13 -8.60
N PRO A 307 -1.20 -7.03 -9.35
CA PRO A 307 -2.08 -6.64 -10.45
C PRO A 307 -2.21 -7.67 -11.59
N ASP A 308 -1.30 -8.65 -11.69
CA ASP A 308 -1.39 -9.77 -12.63
C ASP A 308 -1.96 -11.06 -12.01
N GLY A 309 -2.37 -11.03 -10.72
CA GLY A 309 -3.07 -12.12 -10.05
C GLY A 309 -2.18 -13.09 -9.28
N SER A 310 -0.87 -12.87 -9.20
CA SER A 310 0.02 -13.70 -8.37
C SER A 310 -0.29 -13.51 -6.88
N PRO A 311 -0.31 -14.60 -6.06
CA PRO A 311 -0.62 -14.48 -4.64
C PRO A 311 0.45 -13.71 -3.89
N VAL A 312 0.02 -12.82 -3.01
CA VAL A 312 0.89 -11.98 -2.17
C VAL A 312 0.54 -12.16 -0.71
N ALA A 313 1.55 -12.46 0.11
CA ALA A 313 1.43 -12.41 1.56
C ALA A 313 1.83 -11.03 2.06
N MET A 314 0.92 -10.33 2.72
CA MET A 314 1.18 -9.04 3.34
C MET A 314 1.31 -9.19 4.86
N VAL A 315 2.48 -8.85 5.38
CA VAL A 315 2.74 -8.67 6.82
C VAL A 315 2.60 -7.19 7.12
N HIS A 316 1.60 -6.81 7.88
CA HIS A 316 1.38 -5.42 8.28
C HIS A 316 1.56 -5.26 9.78
N CYS A 317 2.32 -4.25 10.22
CA CYS A 317 2.53 -3.90 11.63
C CYS A 317 2.19 -2.42 11.84
N ASN A 318 1.46 -2.15 12.90
CA ASN A 318 0.91 -0.81 13.17
C ASN A 318 1.99 0.19 13.60
N ASN A 319 3.08 -0.28 14.20
CA ASN A 319 4.08 0.55 14.84
C ASN A 319 5.43 0.46 14.11
N CYS A 320 5.99 1.62 13.72
CA CYS A 320 7.31 1.70 13.12
C CYS A 320 8.06 2.95 13.62
N THR A 321 8.00 4.10 12.91
CA THR A 321 8.88 5.24 13.21
C THR A 321 8.36 6.20 14.27
N THR A 322 7.13 6.11 14.75
CA THR A 322 6.55 7.08 15.71
C THR A 322 7.38 7.23 17.00
N ASP A 323 7.85 6.12 17.55
CA ASP A 323 8.72 6.14 18.74
C ASP A 323 10.10 6.71 18.44
N LEU A 324 10.68 6.35 17.30
CA LEU A 324 11.92 6.91 16.79
C LEU A 324 11.83 8.45 16.67
N ASP A 325 10.74 8.96 16.10
CA ASP A 325 10.53 10.40 15.94
C ASP A 325 10.41 11.10 17.29
N SER A 326 9.82 10.46 18.29
CA SER A 326 9.76 10.96 19.67
C SER A 326 11.15 11.07 20.31
N TRP A 327 12.00 10.05 20.15
CA TRP A 327 13.39 10.09 20.62
C TRP A 327 14.24 11.14 19.90
N ILE A 328 14.07 11.28 18.58
CA ILE A 328 14.73 12.37 17.82
C ILE A 328 14.25 13.74 18.30
N GLY A 329 12.95 13.88 18.63
CA GLY A 329 12.40 15.11 19.23
C GLY A 329 13.12 15.49 20.54
N LEU A 330 13.34 14.53 21.44
CA LEU A 330 14.09 14.75 22.68
C LEU A 330 15.55 15.16 22.43
N LEU A 331 16.22 14.50 21.47
CA LEU A 331 17.59 14.84 21.09
C LEU A 331 17.65 16.23 20.44
N LYS A 332 16.65 16.60 19.61
CA LYS A 332 16.50 17.91 19.02
C LYS A 332 16.48 19.00 20.11
N GLU A 333 15.60 18.88 21.11
CA GLU A 333 15.54 19.84 22.24
C GLU A 333 16.88 19.96 22.94
N THR A 334 17.57 18.83 23.17
CA THR A 334 18.90 18.83 23.82
C THR A 334 19.93 19.62 23.01
N VAL A 335 19.99 19.39 21.70
CA VAL A 335 20.92 20.11 20.79
C VAL A 335 20.58 21.60 20.73
N GLU A 336 19.29 21.95 20.63
CA GLU A 336 18.82 23.33 20.62
C GLU A 336 19.22 24.09 21.90
N LEU A 337 19.09 23.47 23.07
CA LEU A 337 19.51 24.04 24.36
C LEU A 337 21.02 24.29 24.42
N MET A 338 21.82 23.41 23.81
CA MET A 338 23.29 23.52 23.85
C MET A 338 23.89 24.45 22.79
N SER A 339 23.29 24.51 21.61
CA SER A 339 23.84 25.18 20.42
C SER A 339 22.96 26.30 19.85
N GLY A 340 21.75 26.52 20.38
CA GLY A 340 20.82 27.55 19.95
C GLY A 340 20.05 27.25 18.66
N SER A 341 20.46 26.22 17.89
CA SER A 341 19.76 25.77 16.67
C SER A 341 20.11 24.33 16.34
N VAL A 342 19.25 23.65 15.54
CA VAL A 342 19.49 22.29 15.05
C VAL A 342 19.05 22.16 13.59
N ASP A 343 19.88 21.49 12.82
CA ASP A 343 19.54 20.97 11.49
C ASP A 343 18.88 19.58 11.68
N VAL A 344 17.57 19.53 11.58
CA VAL A 344 16.79 18.30 11.84
C VAL A 344 17.13 17.18 10.86
N PRO A 345 17.21 17.39 9.54
CA PRO A 345 17.68 16.36 8.61
C PRO A 345 19.05 15.79 9.00
N LYS A 346 20.02 16.66 9.32
CA LYS A 346 21.34 16.25 9.76
C LYS A 346 21.32 15.48 11.09
N LEU A 347 20.40 15.80 12.00
CA LEU A 347 20.22 15.07 13.25
C LEU A 347 19.76 13.62 12.98
N TYR A 348 18.78 13.43 12.08
CA TYR A 348 18.36 12.09 11.64
C TYR A 348 19.54 11.33 11.03
N ASP A 349 20.24 11.91 10.06
CA ASP A 349 21.38 11.25 9.40
C ASP A 349 22.49 10.90 10.41
N THR A 350 22.77 11.78 11.36
CA THR A 350 23.77 11.52 12.40
C THR A 350 23.34 10.36 13.30
N PHE A 351 22.08 10.34 13.74
CA PHE A 351 21.53 9.27 14.58
C PHE A 351 21.52 7.93 13.87
N TYR A 352 21.06 7.89 12.63
CA TYR A 352 21.03 6.67 11.82
C TYR A 352 22.43 6.11 11.56
N ASN A 353 23.37 6.96 11.10
CA ASN A 353 24.75 6.51 10.87
C ASN A 353 25.42 6.05 12.16
N LYS A 354 25.11 6.68 13.30
CA LYS A 354 25.64 6.27 14.60
C LYS A 354 25.19 4.87 15.01
N ALA A 355 24.00 4.45 14.61
CA ALA A 355 23.50 3.09 14.86
C ALA A 355 24.38 2.00 14.24
N LEU A 356 25.03 2.26 13.10
CA LEU A 356 25.93 1.30 12.45
C LEU A 356 27.20 1.01 13.26
N GLU A 357 27.61 1.90 14.17
CA GLU A 357 28.72 1.71 15.09
C GLU A 357 28.35 0.91 16.36
N GLY A 358 27.08 0.68 16.57
CA GLY A 358 26.58 -0.07 17.74
C GLY A 358 26.93 -1.54 17.70
N ALA A 359 27.01 -2.17 18.86
CA ALA A 359 27.16 -3.62 18.93
C ALA A 359 26.02 -4.31 18.18
N PRO A 360 26.28 -5.43 17.46
CA PRO A 360 25.29 -6.12 16.63
C PRO A 360 24.01 -6.49 17.37
N ASP A 361 24.10 -6.75 18.69
CA ASP A 361 22.98 -7.06 19.58
C ASP A 361 22.48 -5.85 20.40
N CYS A 362 22.84 -4.63 20.02
CA CYS A 362 22.54 -3.38 20.75
C CYS A 362 23.16 -3.30 22.16
N GLY A 363 24.21 -4.07 22.47
CA GLY A 363 24.84 -4.08 23.77
C GLY A 363 23.90 -4.43 24.94
N GLY A 364 22.89 -5.26 24.70
CA GLY A 364 21.92 -5.67 25.71
C GLY A 364 20.74 -4.71 25.92
N LEU A 365 20.66 -3.61 25.17
CA LEU A 365 19.52 -2.69 25.21
C LEU A 365 18.30 -3.29 24.49
N LEU A 366 17.09 -2.86 24.91
CA LEU A 366 15.83 -3.31 24.34
C LEU A 366 14.83 -2.16 24.29
N SER A 367 14.12 -2.02 23.17
CA SER A 367 13.05 -1.05 22.98
C SER A 367 11.81 -1.69 22.37
N TYR A 368 10.64 -1.28 22.83
CA TYR A 368 9.33 -1.53 22.23
C TYR A 368 8.75 -0.21 21.79
N ASN A 369 8.34 -0.12 20.53
CA ASN A 369 7.83 1.10 19.89
C ASN A 369 6.30 1.13 19.82
N TYR A 370 5.59 0.45 20.70
CA TYR A 370 4.14 0.24 20.64
C TYR A 370 3.37 1.49 21.10
N TYR A 371 3.08 2.39 20.17
CA TYR A 371 2.16 3.52 20.36
C TYR A 371 0.69 3.12 20.22
N SER A 372 0.43 2.00 19.54
CA SER A 372 -0.89 1.40 19.39
C SER A 372 -0.83 -0.10 19.58
N GLY A 373 -1.97 -0.76 19.54
CA GLY A 373 -2.01 -2.22 19.51
C GLY A 373 -1.21 -2.80 18.34
N GLU A 374 -0.71 -4.03 18.52
CA GLU A 374 0.11 -4.72 17.53
C GLU A 374 -0.38 -6.18 17.39
N HIS A 375 -1.21 -6.41 16.39
CA HIS A 375 -1.84 -7.72 16.17
C HIS A 375 -0.84 -8.84 15.88
N THR A 376 0.29 -8.52 15.23
CA THR A 376 1.36 -9.48 14.93
C THR A 376 1.94 -10.12 16.22
N THR A 377 1.84 -9.45 17.35
CA THR A 377 2.26 -9.93 18.67
C THR A 377 1.12 -10.06 19.68
N GLY A 378 -0.14 -9.87 19.26
CA GLY A 378 -1.34 -10.09 20.06
C GLY A 378 -1.61 -9.01 21.12
N PHE A 379 -1.33 -7.74 20.80
CA PHE A 379 -1.60 -6.60 21.67
C PHE A 379 -2.72 -5.72 21.12
N GLU A 380 -3.72 -5.42 21.96
CA GLU A 380 -4.86 -4.54 21.67
C GLU A 380 -4.50 -3.05 21.83
N ALA A 381 -3.56 -2.76 22.72
CA ALA A 381 -3.00 -1.44 23.00
C ALA A 381 -1.48 -1.57 23.20
N GLY A 382 -0.77 -0.47 23.18
CA GLY A 382 0.67 -0.45 23.37
C GLY A 382 1.13 0.54 24.44
N ARG A 383 2.34 0.34 24.94
CA ARG A 383 3.07 1.26 25.80
C ARG A 383 4.51 1.29 25.33
N PRO A 384 5.00 2.40 24.72
CA PRO A 384 6.40 2.48 24.35
C PRO A 384 7.32 2.29 25.55
N LEU A 385 8.24 1.35 25.46
CA LEU A 385 9.12 0.99 26.57
C LEU A 385 10.58 0.95 26.13
N PHE A 386 11.46 1.49 26.96
CA PHE A 386 12.89 1.30 26.83
C PHE A 386 13.44 0.65 28.10
N THR A 387 14.17 -0.45 27.94
CA THR A 387 14.69 -1.22 29.09
C THR A 387 16.14 -1.63 28.88
N LYS A 388 16.85 -1.81 29.99
CA LYS A 388 18.23 -2.25 30.03
C LYS A 388 18.49 -3.10 31.27
N LEU A 389 19.44 -4.02 31.19
CA LEU A 389 19.98 -4.75 32.32
C LEU A 389 21.14 -3.95 32.96
N PRO A 390 21.54 -4.26 34.21
CA PRO A 390 22.65 -3.56 34.87
C PRO A 390 23.98 -3.62 34.13
N ASP A 391 24.23 -4.65 33.35
CA ASP A 391 25.43 -4.89 32.54
C ASP A 391 25.32 -4.43 31.08
N SER A 392 24.16 -3.90 30.67
CA SER A 392 23.95 -3.37 29.32
C SER A 392 24.89 -2.20 29.01
N LYS A 393 25.42 -2.18 27.80
CA LYS A 393 26.34 -1.14 27.33
C LYS A 393 25.57 0.06 26.79
N MET A 394 25.18 0.99 27.68
CA MET A 394 24.45 2.20 27.33
C MET A 394 25.40 3.24 26.72
N ASN A 395 25.30 3.45 25.40
CA ASN A 395 25.93 4.51 24.65
C ASN A 395 25.05 4.89 23.45
N LEU A 396 25.33 6.01 22.78
CA LEU A 396 24.49 6.53 21.71
C LEU A 396 24.38 5.55 20.52
N ALA A 397 25.46 4.84 20.18
CA ALA A 397 25.46 3.90 19.06
C ALA A 397 24.54 2.69 19.33
N ASN A 398 24.66 2.08 20.51
CA ASN A 398 23.79 0.97 20.91
C ASN A 398 22.33 1.42 21.10
N PHE A 399 22.12 2.62 21.64
CA PHE A 399 20.79 3.20 21.79
C PHE A 399 20.14 3.41 20.41
N ALA A 400 20.82 4.09 19.49
CA ALA A 400 20.31 4.34 18.15
C ALA A 400 19.99 3.03 17.41
N ARG A 401 20.87 2.02 17.51
CA ARG A 401 20.61 0.70 16.91
C ARG A 401 19.40 0.00 17.53
N ALA A 402 19.22 0.06 18.85
CA ALA A 402 18.07 -0.54 19.53
C ALA A 402 16.74 0.12 19.10
N ILE A 403 16.73 1.45 18.97
CA ILE A 403 15.56 2.18 18.48
C ILE A 403 15.26 1.82 17.02
N LEU A 404 16.26 1.73 16.14
CA LEU A 404 16.04 1.30 14.75
C LEU A 404 15.60 -0.17 14.67
N PHE A 405 16.17 -1.07 15.46
CA PHE A 405 15.72 -2.46 15.49
C PHE A 405 14.29 -2.63 15.98
N SER A 406 13.85 -1.79 16.94
CA SER A 406 12.46 -1.83 17.40
C SER A 406 11.45 -1.53 16.28
N THR A 407 11.81 -0.66 15.32
CA THR A 407 10.94 -0.34 14.15
C THR A 407 10.72 -1.53 13.22
N MET A 408 11.59 -2.54 13.26
CA MET A 408 11.59 -3.71 12.36
C MET A 408 11.22 -5.01 13.08
N ALA A 409 11.21 -5.01 14.42
CA ALA A 409 11.07 -6.24 15.21
C ALA A 409 9.72 -6.95 14.99
N THR A 410 8.64 -6.20 14.95
CA THR A 410 7.30 -6.76 14.71
C THR A 410 7.15 -7.34 13.31
N LEU A 411 7.72 -6.67 12.30
CA LEU A 411 7.77 -7.20 10.94
C LEU A 411 8.45 -8.57 10.88
N LYS A 412 9.56 -8.75 11.63
CA LYS A 412 10.27 -10.04 11.68
C LYS A 412 9.40 -11.18 12.20
N PHE A 413 8.48 -10.94 13.14
CA PHE A 413 7.56 -12.00 13.60
C PHE A 413 6.68 -12.52 12.46
N GLY A 414 6.07 -11.63 11.68
CA GLY A 414 5.26 -12.03 10.53
C GLY A 414 6.10 -12.68 9.43
N MET A 415 7.27 -12.11 9.13
CA MET A 415 8.17 -12.68 8.12
C MET A 415 8.67 -14.07 8.50
N ASN A 416 8.88 -14.36 9.79
CA ASN A 416 9.24 -15.71 10.23
C ASN A 416 8.11 -16.73 10.00
N ILE A 417 6.84 -16.32 9.97
CA ILE A 417 5.75 -17.21 9.54
C ILE A 417 5.98 -17.65 8.11
N LEU A 418 6.30 -16.71 7.23
CA LEU A 418 6.54 -17.00 5.81
C LEU A 418 7.80 -17.85 5.62
N THR A 419 8.93 -17.44 6.20
CA THR A 419 10.23 -18.07 5.93
C THR A 419 10.48 -19.36 6.71
N GLU A 420 10.03 -19.46 7.98
CA GLU A 420 10.32 -20.60 8.85
C GLU A 420 9.19 -21.65 8.86
N LYS A 421 7.90 -21.23 8.74
CA LYS A 421 6.76 -22.15 8.79
C LYS A 421 6.26 -22.56 7.41
N GLU A 422 6.22 -21.60 6.48
CA GLU A 422 5.74 -21.82 5.11
C GLU A 422 6.90 -22.05 4.10
N PHE A 423 8.14 -21.88 4.54
CA PHE A 423 9.36 -22.05 3.72
C PHE A 423 9.35 -21.22 2.44
N VAL A 424 8.75 -20.02 2.53
CA VAL A 424 8.74 -19.04 1.44
C VAL A 424 10.16 -18.54 1.21
N ARG A 425 10.59 -18.57 -0.04
CA ARG A 425 11.87 -17.99 -0.46
C ARG A 425 11.67 -16.57 -0.91
N VAL A 426 12.56 -15.69 -0.49
CA VAL A 426 12.58 -14.28 -0.91
C VAL A 426 14.00 -13.98 -1.41
N ASP A 427 14.13 -13.66 -2.68
CA ASP A 427 15.44 -13.43 -3.29
C ASP A 427 15.89 -11.98 -3.12
N ARG A 428 14.95 -11.04 -3.13
CA ARG A 428 15.21 -9.60 -2.89
C ARG A 428 13.97 -8.90 -2.37
N LEU A 429 14.20 -7.80 -1.63
CA LEU A 429 13.16 -6.87 -1.17
C LEU A 429 13.49 -5.46 -1.62
N LEU A 430 12.47 -4.70 -1.97
CA LEU A 430 12.60 -3.29 -2.31
C LEU A 430 12.11 -2.42 -1.15
N GLY A 431 13.03 -1.66 -0.57
CA GLY A 431 12.75 -0.79 0.58
C GLY A 431 12.35 0.61 0.15
N HIS A 432 11.29 1.15 0.75
CA HIS A 432 10.90 2.54 0.59
C HIS A 432 10.27 3.12 1.87
N GLY A 433 10.10 4.44 1.92
CA GLY A 433 9.56 5.14 3.09
C GLY A 433 10.62 5.81 3.95
N GLY A 434 10.18 6.37 5.09
CA GLY A 434 11.00 7.22 5.96
C GLY A 434 12.28 6.55 6.47
N LEU A 435 12.20 5.26 6.79
CA LEU A 435 13.33 4.48 7.32
C LEU A 435 14.52 4.37 6.35
N PHE A 436 14.26 4.50 5.05
CA PHE A 436 15.27 4.38 3.99
C PHE A 436 15.81 5.72 3.49
N LYS A 437 15.38 6.86 4.08
CA LYS A 437 15.82 8.20 3.63
C LYS A 437 17.30 8.46 3.88
N THR A 438 17.86 7.96 4.99
CA THR A 438 19.31 8.05 5.23
C THR A 438 20.01 6.95 4.42
N PRO A 439 20.82 7.31 3.42
CA PRO A 439 21.41 6.33 2.51
C PRO A 439 22.15 5.19 3.20
N GLY A 440 21.83 3.97 2.83
CA GLY A 440 22.53 2.76 3.25
C GLY A 440 22.19 2.24 4.65
N VAL A 441 21.71 3.06 5.58
CA VAL A 441 21.52 2.63 6.98
C VAL A 441 20.29 1.73 7.13
N GLY A 442 19.10 2.25 6.85
CA GLY A 442 17.87 1.43 6.91
C GLY A 442 17.97 0.18 6.04
N GLN A 443 18.60 0.31 4.88
CA GLN A 443 18.83 -0.79 3.94
C GLN A 443 19.70 -1.90 4.54
N LYS A 444 20.85 -1.57 5.14
CA LYS A 444 21.75 -2.55 5.78
C LYS A 444 21.08 -3.26 6.95
N LEU A 445 20.45 -2.49 7.84
CA LEU A 445 19.78 -3.05 9.01
C LEU A 445 18.60 -3.94 8.58
N MET A 446 17.78 -3.52 7.63
CA MET A 446 16.67 -4.33 7.12
C MET A 446 17.15 -5.62 6.45
N ALA A 447 18.22 -5.55 5.67
CA ALA A 447 18.81 -6.74 5.06
C ALA A 447 19.25 -7.77 6.12
N ALA A 448 19.92 -7.32 7.19
CA ALA A 448 20.32 -8.18 8.29
C ALA A 448 19.11 -8.72 9.08
N VAL A 449 18.12 -7.89 9.37
CA VAL A 449 16.88 -8.26 10.07
C VAL A 449 16.10 -9.34 9.33
N LEU A 450 15.91 -9.17 8.02
CA LEU A 450 15.11 -10.10 7.21
C LEU A 450 15.94 -11.21 6.56
N GLU A 451 17.27 -11.16 6.71
CA GLU A 451 18.21 -12.12 6.10
C GLU A 451 18.02 -12.24 4.58
N THR A 452 17.67 -11.13 3.95
CA THR A 452 17.33 -11.03 2.51
C THR A 452 17.98 -9.78 1.93
N PRO A 453 18.52 -9.83 0.69
CA PRO A 453 19.03 -8.63 0.04
C PRO A 453 17.97 -7.55 -0.10
N VAL A 454 18.31 -6.30 0.25
CA VAL A 454 17.44 -5.13 0.15
C VAL A 454 17.98 -4.15 -0.88
N VAL A 455 17.10 -3.69 -1.75
CA VAL A 455 17.37 -2.67 -2.78
C VAL A 455 16.57 -1.42 -2.43
N VAL A 456 17.16 -0.23 -2.58
CA VAL A 456 16.48 1.04 -2.47
C VAL A 456 16.64 1.79 -3.79
N MET A 457 15.51 2.16 -4.40
CA MET A 457 15.50 2.80 -5.71
C MET A 457 15.32 4.32 -5.57
N SER A 458 15.97 5.09 -6.44
CA SER A 458 15.80 6.54 -6.49
C SER A 458 14.39 6.98 -6.89
N THR A 459 13.65 6.13 -7.60
CA THR A 459 12.27 6.35 -8.07
C THR A 459 11.19 6.03 -7.03
N ALA A 460 11.57 5.51 -5.86
CA ALA A 460 10.63 5.14 -4.80
C ALA A 460 9.71 6.29 -4.31
N GLY A 461 10.02 7.54 -4.63
CA GLY A 461 9.20 8.73 -4.31
C GLY A 461 8.03 8.99 -5.25
N GLU A 462 7.94 8.31 -6.41
CA GLU A 462 6.89 8.56 -7.40
C GLU A 462 5.55 7.87 -7.05
N GLY A 463 5.59 6.77 -6.30
CA GLY A 463 4.43 6.14 -5.68
C GLY A 463 3.47 5.45 -6.65
N GLY A 464 2.25 5.20 -6.16
CA GLY A 464 1.23 4.46 -6.90
C GLY A 464 0.71 5.17 -8.14
N ALA A 465 0.78 6.50 -8.22
CA ALA A 465 0.43 7.24 -9.43
C ALA A 465 1.32 6.87 -10.62
N TRP A 466 2.63 6.69 -10.38
CA TRP A 466 3.54 6.17 -11.40
C TRP A 466 3.25 4.70 -11.70
N GLY A 467 3.03 3.88 -10.66
CA GLY A 467 2.68 2.48 -10.83
C GLY A 467 1.47 2.25 -11.71
N ILE A 468 0.38 3.04 -11.53
CA ILE A 468 -0.79 2.91 -12.40
C ILE A 468 -0.55 3.48 -13.80
N ALA A 469 0.30 4.51 -13.98
CA ALA A 469 0.73 4.97 -15.30
C ALA A 469 1.53 3.88 -16.03
N LEU A 470 2.36 3.11 -15.32
CA LEU A 470 3.08 1.95 -15.87
C LEU A 470 2.14 0.81 -16.24
N LEU A 471 1.08 0.55 -15.47
CA LEU A 471 0.05 -0.43 -15.83
C LEU A 471 -0.73 0.00 -17.08
N ALA A 472 -1.03 1.29 -17.22
CA ALA A 472 -1.64 1.83 -18.43
C ALA A 472 -0.70 1.71 -19.65
N SER A 473 0.61 1.97 -19.45
CA SER A 473 1.64 1.76 -20.45
C SER A 473 1.78 0.28 -20.83
N TYR A 474 1.79 -0.61 -19.86
CA TYR A 474 1.84 -2.06 -20.07
C TYR A 474 0.67 -2.56 -20.89
N MET A 475 -0.56 -2.19 -20.55
CA MET A 475 -1.75 -2.53 -21.32
C MET A 475 -1.60 -2.17 -22.81
N LYS A 476 -1.02 -0.99 -23.08
CA LYS A 476 -0.90 -0.46 -24.45
C LYS A 476 0.31 -1.00 -25.22
N ASN A 477 1.45 -1.19 -24.56
CA ASN A 477 2.77 -1.34 -25.19
C ASN A 477 3.43 -2.70 -24.94
N ARG A 478 2.79 -3.62 -24.22
CA ARG A 478 3.32 -4.98 -24.04
C ARG A 478 3.37 -5.73 -25.37
N ALA A 479 4.38 -6.55 -25.52
CA ALA A 479 4.43 -7.52 -26.61
C ALA A 479 3.45 -8.69 -26.35
N ASP A 480 3.09 -9.42 -27.38
CA ASP A 480 2.24 -10.61 -27.23
C ASP A 480 2.92 -11.63 -26.28
N GLY A 481 2.21 -12.00 -25.21
CA GLY A 481 2.72 -12.94 -24.19
C GLY A 481 3.76 -12.37 -23.23
N GLU A 482 4.05 -11.07 -23.28
CA GLU A 482 4.97 -10.44 -22.32
C GLU A 482 4.28 -10.29 -20.97
N SER A 483 4.89 -10.86 -19.92
CA SER A 483 4.41 -10.73 -18.55
C SER A 483 4.71 -9.36 -17.95
N LEU A 484 3.99 -8.99 -16.89
CA LEU A 484 4.17 -7.69 -16.23
C LEU A 484 5.58 -7.53 -15.66
N ASP A 485 6.10 -8.53 -14.97
CA ASP A 485 7.46 -8.52 -14.41
C ASP A 485 8.52 -8.35 -15.50
N SER A 486 8.39 -9.08 -16.63
CA SER A 486 9.30 -8.95 -17.77
C SER A 486 9.27 -7.57 -18.41
N PHE A 487 8.08 -6.98 -18.55
CA PHE A 487 7.91 -5.61 -19.06
C PHE A 487 8.58 -4.59 -18.13
N LEU A 488 8.35 -4.72 -16.82
CA LEU A 488 8.96 -3.83 -15.84
C LEU A 488 10.49 -3.97 -15.84
N ASP A 489 11.01 -5.19 -15.78
CA ASP A 489 12.45 -5.44 -15.77
C ASP A 489 13.15 -4.91 -17.03
N SER A 490 12.55 -5.09 -18.22
CA SER A 490 13.23 -4.76 -19.48
C SER A 490 12.95 -3.35 -19.99
N LYS A 491 11.73 -2.80 -19.78
CA LYS A 491 11.31 -1.55 -20.41
C LYS A 491 11.16 -0.38 -19.44
N VAL A 492 11.16 -0.64 -18.14
CA VAL A 492 10.98 0.40 -17.12
C VAL A 492 12.25 0.55 -16.30
N PHE A 493 12.66 -0.54 -15.66
CA PHE A 493 13.75 -0.47 -14.68
C PHE A 493 15.12 -0.77 -15.27
N GLY A 494 15.25 -1.66 -16.27
CA GLY A 494 16.49 -1.90 -16.97
C GLY A 494 17.74 -1.83 -16.07
N ASP A 495 18.61 -0.85 -16.34
CA ASP A 495 19.81 -0.56 -15.55
C ASP A 495 19.55 0.32 -14.30
N MET A 496 18.29 0.70 -14.02
CA MET A 496 17.92 1.56 -12.88
C MET A 496 17.79 0.79 -11.55
N LEU A 497 18.14 -0.49 -11.51
CA LEU A 497 18.17 -1.24 -10.25
C LEU A 497 19.18 -0.57 -9.32
N GLY A 498 18.66 -0.04 -8.19
CA GLY A 498 19.48 0.55 -7.14
C GLY A 498 20.48 -0.44 -6.56
N ASP A 499 21.42 0.05 -5.78
CA ASP A 499 22.42 -0.79 -5.12
C ASP A 499 21.74 -1.82 -4.21
N SER A 500 22.02 -3.11 -4.45
CA SER A 500 21.58 -4.20 -3.59
C SER A 500 22.54 -4.39 -2.43
N VAL A 501 22.01 -4.37 -1.20
CA VAL A 501 22.80 -4.67 0.00
C VAL A 501 22.41 -6.05 0.52
N ALA A 502 23.40 -6.95 0.53
CA ALA A 502 23.25 -8.28 1.10
C ALA A 502 23.24 -8.24 2.64
N PRO A 503 22.62 -9.23 3.31
CA PRO A 503 22.66 -9.35 4.76
C PRO A 503 24.10 -9.48 5.27
N ASP A 504 24.44 -8.68 6.29
CA ASP A 504 25.67 -8.89 7.05
C ASP A 504 25.46 -10.00 8.10
N ALA A 505 26.34 -10.98 8.15
CA ALA A 505 26.17 -12.15 9.01
C ALA A 505 26.29 -11.82 10.50
N GLU A 506 27.19 -10.88 10.87
CA GLU A 506 27.38 -10.46 12.27
C GLU A 506 26.16 -9.66 12.76
N ASP A 507 25.65 -8.75 11.95
CA ASP A 507 24.45 -7.98 12.25
C ASP A 507 23.20 -8.88 12.31
N ALA A 508 23.07 -9.87 11.43
CA ALA A 508 21.96 -10.83 11.45
C ALA A 508 21.97 -11.68 12.72
N GLU A 509 23.14 -12.19 13.13
CA GLU A 509 23.28 -12.96 14.39
C GLU A 509 23.05 -12.08 15.61
N GLY A 510 23.52 -10.82 15.59
CA GLY A 510 23.26 -9.84 16.62
C GLY A 510 21.77 -9.53 16.77
N PHE A 511 21.08 -9.37 15.64
CA PHE A 511 19.63 -9.16 15.64
C PHE A 511 18.86 -10.39 16.17
N LYS A 512 19.28 -11.62 15.87
CA LYS A 512 18.68 -12.81 16.49
C LYS A 512 18.77 -12.79 18.01
N LYS A 513 19.91 -12.35 18.56
CA LYS A 513 20.06 -12.17 20.03
C LYS A 513 19.14 -11.08 20.57
N TYR A 514 19.01 -9.95 19.83
CA TYR A 514 18.05 -8.90 20.15
C TYR A 514 16.61 -9.44 20.13
N MET A 515 16.20 -10.18 19.11
CA MET A 515 14.85 -10.76 19.00
C MET A 515 14.53 -11.79 20.08
N ASN A 516 15.52 -12.54 20.56
CA ASN A 516 15.32 -13.44 21.70
C ASN A 516 14.97 -12.67 22.98
N ARG A 517 15.66 -11.54 23.25
CA ARG A 517 15.31 -10.63 24.35
C ARG A 517 13.96 -9.96 24.11
N TYR A 518 13.71 -9.51 22.89
CA TYR A 518 12.44 -8.87 22.52
C TYR A 518 11.26 -9.81 22.79
N ARG A 519 11.33 -11.05 22.33
CA ARG A 519 10.29 -12.07 22.55
C ARG A 519 10.09 -12.37 24.05
N ALA A 520 11.16 -12.55 24.79
CA ALA A 520 11.10 -12.79 26.23
C ALA A 520 10.50 -11.59 27.01
N GLY A 521 10.78 -10.38 26.57
CA GLY A 521 10.32 -9.15 27.20
C GLY A 521 8.91 -8.70 26.81
N LEU A 522 8.21 -9.39 25.90
CA LEU A 522 6.79 -9.09 25.59
C LEU A 522 5.90 -9.20 26.84
N ALA A 523 6.28 -10.00 27.83
CA ALA A 523 5.60 -10.05 29.13
C ALA A 523 5.68 -8.72 29.89
N ILE A 524 6.75 -7.93 29.71
CA ILE A 524 6.88 -6.59 30.29
C ILE A 524 5.91 -5.63 29.61
N GLU A 525 5.83 -5.67 28.27
CA GLU A 525 4.89 -4.87 27.50
C GLU A 525 3.44 -5.21 27.88
N ARG A 526 3.09 -6.50 28.05
CA ARG A 526 1.78 -6.94 28.55
C ARG A 526 1.49 -6.35 29.93
N ALA A 527 2.43 -6.44 30.86
CA ALA A 527 2.26 -5.87 32.19
C ALA A 527 2.10 -4.34 32.14
N ALA A 528 2.80 -3.66 31.24
CA ALA A 528 2.64 -2.22 31.05
C ALA A 528 1.26 -1.88 30.50
N VAL A 529 0.76 -2.59 29.48
CA VAL A 529 -0.59 -2.39 28.92
C VAL A 529 -1.66 -2.63 30.00
N ASP A 530 -1.52 -3.66 30.81
CA ASP A 530 -2.52 -4.04 31.82
C ASP A 530 -2.55 -3.09 33.03
N ASN A 531 -1.45 -2.38 33.34
CA ASN A 531 -1.31 -1.60 34.58
C ASN A 531 -1.05 -0.10 34.41
N LEU A 532 -0.61 0.37 33.23
CA LEU A 532 -0.37 1.79 32.95
C LEU A 532 -1.50 2.35 32.09
N ASN A 533 -2.39 3.14 32.71
CA ASN A 533 -3.52 3.80 32.04
C ASN A 533 -3.12 5.17 31.50
#